data_f34cc11f8c92b206cb283ef9af10adde
#
_entry.id   f34cc11f8c92b206cb283ef9af10adde
#
_cell.length_a   1.000
_cell.length_b   1.000
_cell.length_c   1.000
_cell.angle_alpha   90.00
_cell.angle_beta   90.00
_cell.angle_gamma   90.00
#
_symmetry.space_group_name_H-M   'P 1'
#
loop_
_entity.id
_entity.type
_entity.pdbx_description
1 polymer ?
#
loop_
_entity_poly.entity_id
_entity_poly.type
_entity_poly.pdbx_seq_one_letter_code
_entity_poly.pdbx_strand_id
1 'polypeptide(L)'
;NLQASASTSGDALRGINITSTTTLSNLNISYNSIYINGTSSGSGFGSQGLFHTYNATASTASLIMKNNIIANTSTPSGAGITSAFRRSSSTDLNNYNTSSNNNLFYAGTPSATNLIYTDGTNNDQTLAAFKSRVSPRESVSISEAPNFTSLVGSSSDFLHINTSIATQIESGGVTISGLSSDFDGDARNATTPDIGADEFSGIGI
;
A
#
# COMPACT_ATOMS: atom_id res chain seq x y z
N ASN A 1 -16.11 0.00 7.81
CA ASN A 1 -15.69 1.25 8.44
C ASN A 1 -15.04 0.94 9.78
N LEU A 2 -13.74 1.16 9.87
CA LEU A 2 -12.97 0.98 11.11
C LEU A 2 -12.84 2.34 11.81
N GLN A 3 -13.07 2.38 13.11
CA GLN A 3 -12.92 3.58 13.92
C GLN A 3 -11.96 3.33 15.08
N ALA A 4 -11.13 4.32 15.37
CA ALA A 4 -10.16 4.29 16.47
C ALA A 4 -10.20 5.61 17.25
N SER A 5 -11.39 6.06 17.61
CA SER A 5 -11.70 7.43 18.07
C SER A 5 -10.94 7.90 19.32
N ALA A 6 -10.44 7.00 20.15
CA ALA A 6 -9.66 7.32 21.34
C ALA A 6 -8.41 6.43 21.50
N SER A 7 -7.96 5.79 20.43
CA SER A 7 -6.80 4.91 20.49
C SER A 7 -5.51 5.68 20.76
N THR A 8 -4.69 5.14 21.64
CA THR A 8 -3.32 5.59 21.91
C THR A 8 -2.27 4.68 21.25
N SER A 9 -2.71 3.67 20.48
CA SER A 9 -1.83 2.71 19.84
C SER A 9 -1.24 3.25 18.54
N GLY A 10 0.07 3.16 18.38
CA GLY A 10 0.78 3.44 17.14
C GLY A 10 0.41 2.50 15.97
N ASP A 11 -0.31 1.41 16.26
CA ASP A 11 -0.76 0.37 15.32
C ASP A 11 -2.28 0.21 15.32
N ALA A 12 -3.02 1.28 15.53
CA ALA A 12 -4.46 1.26 15.75
C ALA A 12 -5.25 0.77 14.54
N LEU A 13 -4.80 1.09 13.35
CA LEU A 13 -5.42 0.67 12.08
C LEU A 13 -4.37 0.05 11.16
N ARG A 14 -4.75 -1.04 10.52
CA ARG A 14 -3.98 -1.68 9.44
C ARG A 14 -4.92 -2.11 8.32
N GLY A 15 -4.60 -1.73 7.08
CA GLY A 15 -5.37 -2.17 5.91
C GLY A 15 -5.17 -3.66 5.65
N ILE A 16 -3.92 -4.08 5.44
CA ILE A 16 -3.53 -5.49 5.40
C ILE A 16 -2.51 -5.74 6.51
N ASN A 17 -2.75 -6.79 7.32
CA ASN A 17 -1.88 -7.16 8.42
C ASN A 17 -1.33 -8.57 8.23
N ILE A 18 -0.04 -8.69 7.88
CA ILE A 18 0.64 -9.94 7.63
C ILE A 18 1.58 -10.24 8.80
N THR A 19 1.16 -11.16 9.68
CA THR A 19 1.93 -11.60 10.84
C THR A 19 2.38 -13.06 10.74
N SER A 20 2.25 -13.67 9.53
CA SER A 20 2.65 -15.04 9.30
C SER A 20 4.15 -15.25 9.52
N THR A 21 4.48 -16.39 10.11
CA THR A 21 5.85 -16.90 10.25
C THR A 21 5.99 -18.31 9.64
N THR A 22 5.05 -18.68 8.75
CA THR A 22 5.02 -19.98 8.10
C THR A 22 6.19 -20.11 7.14
N THR A 23 7.00 -21.14 7.33
CA THR A 23 8.12 -21.47 6.45
C THR A 23 7.63 -21.98 5.08
N LEU A 24 8.45 -21.76 4.04
CA LEU A 24 8.18 -22.18 2.66
C LEU A 24 6.83 -21.67 2.13
N SER A 25 6.45 -20.47 2.55
CA SER A 25 5.20 -19.83 2.12
C SER A 25 5.46 -18.53 1.37
N ASN A 26 4.67 -18.32 0.31
CA ASN A 26 4.65 -17.08 -0.47
C ASN A 26 3.30 -16.39 -0.28
N LEU A 27 3.35 -15.09 -0.05
CA LEU A 27 2.20 -14.22 0.11
C LEU A 27 2.17 -13.27 -1.08
N ASN A 28 1.27 -13.52 -2.02
CA ASN A 28 1.08 -12.68 -3.19
C ASN A 28 -0.06 -11.71 -2.92
N ILE A 29 0.25 -10.44 -2.82
CA ILE A 29 -0.70 -9.34 -2.61
C ILE A 29 -0.71 -8.53 -3.90
N SER A 30 -1.81 -8.62 -4.65
CA SER A 30 -1.87 -8.02 -5.99
C SER A 30 -3.23 -7.41 -6.27
N TYR A 31 -3.24 -6.29 -6.98
CA TYR A 31 -4.44 -5.60 -7.44
C TYR A 31 -5.41 -5.23 -6.31
N ASN A 32 -4.89 -4.78 -5.18
CA ASN A 32 -5.73 -4.26 -4.10
C ASN A 32 -5.73 -2.74 -4.10
N SER A 33 -6.89 -2.14 -3.79
CA SER A 33 -7.02 -0.73 -3.46
C SER A 33 -7.30 -0.59 -1.97
N ILE A 34 -6.34 -0.02 -1.23
CA ILE A 34 -6.41 0.20 0.21
C ILE A 34 -6.43 1.69 0.47
N TYR A 35 -7.46 2.16 1.15
CA TYR A 35 -7.55 3.54 1.62
C TYR A 35 -7.84 3.58 3.11
N ILE A 36 -6.98 4.24 3.86
CA ILE A 36 -7.16 4.47 5.30
C ILE A 36 -7.16 5.98 5.56
N ASN A 37 -8.18 6.43 6.28
CA ASN A 37 -8.33 7.82 6.69
C ASN A 37 -8.88 7.84 8.13
N GLY A 38 -8.01 7.60 9.08
CA GLY A 38 -8.34 7.53 10.50
C GLY A 38 -7.85 8.76 11.25
N THR A 39 -8.59 9.13 12.29
CA THR A 39 -8.19 10.11 13.28
C THR A 39 -8.46 9.57 14.67
N SER A 40 -7.76 10.08 15.68
CA SER A 40 -7.99 9.71 17.08
C SER A 40 -7.71 10.89 18.00
N SER A 41 -8.43 10.99 19.10
CA SER A 41 -8.13 11.91 20.20
C SER A 41 -7.03 11.36 21.14
N GLY A 42 -6.64 10.12 20.98
CA GLY A 42 -5.59 9.47 21.79
C GLY A 42 -4.18 9.96 21.44
N SER A 43 -3.30 10.01 22.43
CA SER A 43 -1.99 10.67 22.34
C SER A 43 -0.90 9.89 21.60
N GLY A 44 -1.18 8.77 21.01
CA GLY A 44 -0.17 7.92 20.32
C GLY A 44 -0.72 7.20 19.09
N PHE A 45 -1.84 7.68 18.55
CA PHE A 45 -2.49 7.05 17.41
C PHE A 45 -1.62 7.04 16.18
N GLY A 46 -1.45 5.84 15.59
CA GLY A 46 -0.80 5.61 14.30
C GLY A 46 -1.54 4.56 13.46
N SER A 47 -1.20 4.49 12.20
CA SER A 47 -1.84 3.58 11.24
C SER A 47 -0.90 3.13 10.13
N GLN A 48 -1.16 1.95 9.56
CA GLN A 48 -0.38 1.39 8.46
C GLN A 48 -1.30 0.92 7.33
N GLY A 49 -0.96 1.27 6.08
CA GLY A 49 -1.65 0.74 4.91
C GLY A 49 -1.46 -0.78 4.81
N LEU A 50 -0.23 -1.23 4.79
CA LEU A 50 0.15 -2.64 4.85
C LEU A 50 1.23 -2.84 5.91
N PHE A 51 1.06 -3.90 6.72
CA PHE A 51 2.07 -4.36 7.68
C PHE A 51 2.56 -5.76 7.29
N HIS A 52 3.89 -5.97 7.32
CA HIS A 52 4.51 -7.27 7.07
C HIS A 52 5.56 -7.62 8.12
N THR A 53 5.41 -8.77 8.75
CA THR A 53 6.40 -9.27 9.70
C THR A 53 7.69 -9.68 8.99
N TYR A 54 8.79 -9.11 9.45
CA TYR A 54 10.14 -9.48 9.03
C TYR A 54 10.46 -10.95 9.36
N ASN A 55 11.23 -11.59 8.49
CA ASN A 55 11.91 -12.84 8.78
C ASN A 55 13.27 -12.90 8.08
N ALA A 56 14.30 -13.37 8.77
CA ALA A 56 15.65 -13.53 8.22
C ALA A 56 15.73 -14.61 7.13
N THR A 57 14.80 -15.56 7.16
CA THR A 57 14.69 -16.62 6.14
C THR A 57 13.79 -16.13 4.99
N ALA A 58 14.36 -15.98 3.80
CA ALA A 58 13.68 -15.43 2.63
C ALA A 58 12.41 -16.20 2.23
N SER A 59 12.35 -17.50 2.47
CA SER A 59 11.20 -18.36 2.17
C SER A 59 10.15 -18.41 3.28
N THR A 60 10.31 -17.67 4.37
CA THR A 60 9.33 -17.63 5.46
C THR A 60 8.41 -16.45 5.26
N ALA A 61 7.13 -16.72 4.96
CA ALA A 61 6.12 -15.72 4.66
C ALA A 61 6.65 -14.66 3.67
N SER A 62 7.22 -15.14 2.56
CA SER A 62 7.84 -14.30 1.54
C SER A 62 6.80 -13.41 0.87
N LEU A 63 6.91 -12.10 1.00
CA LEU A 63 5.95 -11.14 0.48
C LEU A 63 6.30 -10.71 -0.96
N ILE A 64 5.35 -10.88 -1.86
CA ILE A 64 5.36 -10.29 -3.21
C ILE A 64 4.17 -9.33 -3.31
N MET A 65 4.45 -8.07 -3.60
CA MET A 65 3.44 -7.03 -3.83
C MET A 65 3.52 -6.52 -5.26
N LYS A 66 2.39 -6.56 -5.98
CA LYS A 66 2.31 -6.03 -7.36
C LYS A 66 0.98 -5.34 -7.61
N ASN A 67 1.04 -4.21 -8.29
CA ASN A 67 -0.16 -3.50 -8.76
C ASN A 67 -1.14 -3.13 -7.64
N ASN A 68 -0.66 -2.79 -6.44
CA ASN A 68 -1.53 -2.38 -5.35
C ASN A 68 -1.54 -0.86 -5.19
N ILE A 69 -2.69 -0.30 -4.86
CA ILE A 69 -2.83 1.05 -4.31
C ILE A 69 -2.85 0.94 -2.79
N ILE A 70 -1.86 1.54 -2.13
CA ILE A 70 -1.76 1.59 -0.67
C ILE A 70 -1.71 3.05 -0.24
N ALA A 71 -2.88 3.62 0.04
CA ALA A 71 -3.04 5.00 0.43
C ALA A 71 -3.48 5.10 1.90
N ASN A 72 -2.70 5.80 2.69
CA ASN A 72 -3.00 6.06 4.10
C ASN A 72 -2.91 7.56 4.37
N THR A 73 -4.05 8.20 4.51
CA THR A 73 -4.19 9.64 4.76
C THR A 73 -4.62 9.93 6.20
N SER A 74 -4.44 8.97 7.11
CA SER A 74 -4.76 9.14 8.52
C SER A 74 -3.96 10.27 9.15
N THR A 75 -4.54 10.93 10.14
CA THR A 75 -3.87 11.98 10.91
C THR A 75 -3.29 11.36 12.18
N PRO A 76 -1.98 11.18 12.28
CA PRO A 76 -1.36 10.62 13.48
C PRO A 76 -1.43 11.62 14.63
N SER A 77 -1.32 11.15 15.86
CA SER A 77 -1.28 12.00 17.05
C SER A 77 -0.12 11.63 17.99
N GLY A 78 0.43 12.63 18.67
CA GLY A 78 1.54 12.45 19.60
C GLY A 78 2.75 11.76 18.94
N ALA A 79 3.16 10.60 19.45
CA ALA A 79 4.25 9.79 18.88
C ALA A 79 3.81 8.82 17.78
N GLY A 80 2.54 8.86 17.37
CA GLY A 80 2.02 8.00 16.32
C GLY A 80 2.57 8.31 14.94
N ILE A 81 2.55 7.31 14.06
CA ILE A 81 3.04 7.41 12.67
C ILE A 81 1.95 6.90 11.73
N THR A 82 1.72 7.61 10.65
CA THR A 82 0.97 7.15 9.48
C THR A 82 1.97 6.63 8.45
N SER A 83 1.84 5.37 8.02
CA SER A 83 2.70 4.81 6.97
C SER A 83 1.88 4.12 5.89
N ALA A 84 2.34 4.19 4.64
CA ALA A 84 1.77 3.37 3.58
C ALA A 84 2.20 1.91 3.77
N PHE A 85 3.49 1.65 3.93
CA PHE A 85 4.02 0.31 4.18
C PHE A 85 4.90 0.28 5.42
N ARG A 86 4.62 -0.68 6.32
CA ARG A 86 5.43 -0.94 7.50
C ARG A 86 5.89 -2.38 7.55
N ARG A 87 7.17 -2.58 7.87
CA ARG A 87 7.69 -3.88 8.28
C ARG A 87 7.94 -3.89 9.79
N SER A 88 7.97 -5.07 10.39
CA SER A 88 8.36 -5.21 11.79
C SER A 88 9.84 -4.88 11.97
N SER A 89 10.24 -4.60 13.20
CA SER A 89 11.53 -4.01 13.61
C SER A 89 12.76 -4.78 13.14
N SER A 90 13.16 -4.60 11.89
CA SER A 90 14.42 -5.06 11.32
C SER A 90 14.67 -4.39 9.97
N THR A 91 15.93 -4.03 9.73
CA THR A 91 16.40 -3.52 8.42
C THR A 91 16.57 -4.60 7.37
N ASP A 92 16.47 -5.88 7.75
CA ASP A 92 16.61 -7.02 6.85
C ASP A 92 15.41 -7.14 5.91
N LEU A 93 15.68 -7.32 4.63
CA LEU A 93 14.70 -7.39 3.55
C LEU A 93 14.49 -8.81 3.03
N ASN A 94 15.06 -9.85 3.64
CA ASN A 94 15.12 -11.20 3.07
C ASN A 94 13.75 -11.74 2.64
N ASN A 95 12.73 -11.66 3.50
CA ASN A 95 11.39 -12.15 3.17
C ASN A 95 10.49 -11.11 2.46
N TYR A 96 11.05 -10.00 2.02
CA TYR A 96 10.42 -9.08 1.09
C TYR A 96 10.98 -9.35 -0.30
N ASN A 97 10.21 -10.01 -1.14
CA ASN A 97 10.68 -10.56 -2.41
C ASN A 97 11.08 -9.48 -3.42
N THR A 98 12.18 -9.71 -4.14
CA THR A 98 12.73 -8.76 -5.12
C THR A 98 11.85 -8.54 -6.34
N SER A 99 10.83 -9.37 -6.57
CA SER A 99 9.85 -9.19 -7.65
C SER A 99 8.70 -8.24 -7.30
N SER A 100 8.66 -7.69 -6.08
CA SER A 100 7.67 -6.68 -5.68
C SER A 100 7.89 -5.38 -6.45
N ASN A 101 6.84 -4.91 -7.14
CA ASN A 101 6.94 -3.72 -8.01
C ASN A 101 5.56 -3.24 -8.49
N ASN A 102 5.51 -2.12 -9.21
CA ASN A 102 4.28 -1.54 -9.79
C ASN A 102 3.20 -1.25 -8.74
N ASN A 103 3.59 -0.81 -7.56
CA ASN A 103 2.65 -0.42 -6.52
C ASN A 103 2.56 1.11 -6.41
N LEU A 104 1.41 1.59 -5.93
CA LEU A 104 1.26 2.98 -5.49
C LEU A 104 1.35 3.02 -3.97
N PHE A 105 2.25 3.87 -3.45
CA PHE A 105 2.37 4.15 -2.02
C PHE A 105 2.11 5.63 -1.76
N TYR A 106 1.16 5.94 -0.90
CA TYR A 106 0.83 7.31 -0.54
C TYR A 106 0.52 7.43 0.95
N ALA A 107 1.11 8.40 1.63
CA ALA A 107 0.92 8.65 3.05
C ALA A 107 0.64 10.14 3.36
N GLY A 108 -0.02 10.84 2.42
CA GLY A 108 -0.23 12.28 2.54
C GLY A 108 1.03 13.09 2.25
N THR A 109 1.08 14.31 2.76
CA THR A 109 2.27 15.17 2.63
C THR A 109 3.43 14.59 3.44
N PRO A 110 4.59 14.36 2.82
CA PRO A 110 5.78 13.80 3.51
C PRO A 110 6.16 14.59 4.75
N SER A 111 6.36 13.89 5.86
CA SER A 111 6.77 14.47 7.14
C SER A 111 7.42 13.42 8.03
N ALA A 112 7.90 13.81 9.21
CA ALA A 112 8.43 12.86 10.18
C ALA A 112 7.39 11.84 10.69
N THR A 113 6.11 12.10 10.52
CA THR A 113 5.00 11.24 10.96
C THR A 113 4.16 10.68 9.81
N ASN A 114 4.38 11.14 8.57
CA ASN A 114 3.72 10.63 7.36
C ASN A 114 4.78 10.00 6.46
N LEU A 115 4.80 8.68 6.41
CA LEU A 115 5.89 7.90 5.85
C LEU A 115 5.40 7.00 4.71
N ILE A 116 6.15 6.93 3.63
CA ILE A 116 5.95 5.89 2.62
C ILE A 116 6.31 4.53 3.22
N TYR A 117 7.41 4.47 3.98
CA TYR A 117 7.91 3.22 4.55
C TYR A 117 8.50 3.42 5.95
N THR A 118 8.31 2.41 6.80
CA THR A 118 9.07 2.29 8.06
C THR A 118 9.31 0.82 8.42
N ASP A 119 10.48 0.54 9.03
CA ASP A 119 10.82 -0.76 9.62
C ASP A 119 11.11 -0.66 11.13
N GLY A 120 10.69 0.45 11.73
CA GLY A 120 10.95 0.74 13.14
C GLY A 120 12.33 1.35 13.42
N THR A 121 13.26 1.27 12.47
CA THR A 121 14.59 1.91 12.53
C THR A 121 14.69 3.02 11.49
N ASN A 122 14.28 2.72 10.27
CA ASN A 122 14.30 3.65 9.14
C ASN A 122 12.90 4.19 8.88
N ASN A 123 12.84 5.48 8.52
CA ASN A 123 11.61 6.20 8.25
C ASN A 123 11.76 6.95 6.92
N ASP A 124 11.26 6.37 5.83
CA ASP A 124 11.32 6.97 4.51
C ASP A 124 10.06 7.78 4.24
N GLN A 125 10.22 9.10 4.19
CA GLN A 125 9.11 10.02 3.94
C GLN A 125 8.70 10.07 2.47
N THR A 126 9.64 9.77 1.56
CA THR A 126 9.44 9.87 0.11
C THR A 126 9.59 8.53 -0.58
N LEU A 127 8.92 8.37 -1.72
CA LEU A 127 9.07 7.18 -2.55
C LEU A 127 10.52 6.98 -3.01
N ALA A 128 11.24 8.04 -3.33
CA ALA A 128 12.64 7.96 -3.77
C ALA A 128 13.55 7.36 -2.69
N ALA A 129 13.39 7.78 -1.42
CA ALA A 129 14.12 7.22 -0.30
C ALA A 129 13.79 5.72 -0.10
N PHE A 130 12.50 5.37 -0.14
CA PHE A 130 12.05 3.99 -0.04
C PHE A 130 12.60 3.11 -1.17
N LYS A 131 12.49 3.53 -2.44
CA LYS A 131 13.07 2.80 -3.58
C LYS A 131 14.58 2.56 -3.42
N SER A 132 15.31 3.58 -2.99
CA SER A 132 16.76 3.46 -2.74
C SER A 132 17.06 2.41 -1.68
N ARG A 133 16.28 2.39 -0.59
CA ARG A 133 16.45 1.43 0.51
C ARG A 133 16.18 0.00 0.11
N VAL A 134 15.08 -0.25 -0.62
CA VAL A 134 14.61 -1.61 -0.90
C VAL A 134 15.08 -2.15 -2.26
N SER A 135 15.87 -1.37 -2.99
CA SER A 135 16.37 -1.77 -4.32
C SER A 135 16.84 -3.24 -4.36
N PRO A 136 16.53 -4.00 -5.42
CA PRO A 136 15.90 -3.59 -6.70
C PRO A 136 14.36 -3.57 -6.68
N ARG A 137 13.71 -3.79 -5.51
CA ARG A 137 12.25 -3.77 -5.36
C ARG A 137 11.71 -2.37 -5.67
N GLU A 138 10.44 -2.31 -6.04
CA GLU A 138 9.65 -1.08 -6.20
C GLU A 138 10.24 -0.06 -7.20
N SER A 139 11.11 -0.51 -8.10
CA SER A 139 11.85 0.38 -9.03
C SER A 139 10.94 1.21 -9.94
N VAL A 140 9.77 0.68 -10.34
CA VAL A 140 8.77 1.37 -11.16
C VAL A 140 7.49 1.73 -10.37
N SER A 141 7.46 1.51 -9.06
CA SER A 141 6.34 1.93 -8.20
C SER A 141 6.22 3.44 -8.17
N ILE A 142 5.02 3.94 -7.89
CA ILE A 142 4.63 5.34 -7.98
C ILE A 142 4.14 5.90 -6.63
N SER A 143 4.02 7.23 -6.54
CA SER A 143 3.42 7.90 -5.40
C SER A 143 2.66 9.13 -5.85
N GLU A 144 1.35 9.08 -5.69
CA GLU A 144 0.43 10.20 -5.89
C GLU A 144 -0.79 10.01 -5.00
N ALA A 145 -1.55 11.07 -4.76
CA ALA A 145 -2.84 10.94 -4.10
C ALA A 145 -3.83 10.27 -5.07
N PRO A 146 -4.35 9.08 -4.78
CA PRO A 146 -5.30 8.45 -5.69
C PRO A 146 -6.62 9.23 -5.69
N ASN A 147 -7.09 9.58 -6.88
CA ASN A 147 -8.32 10.35 -7.07
C ASN A 147 -9.52 9.39 -7.15
N PHE A 148 -9.92 8.85 -5.99
CA PHE A 148 -11.09 7.96 -5.91
C PHE A 148 -12.40 8.72 -6.12
N THR A 149 -13.32 8.11 -6.89
CA THR A 149 -14.67 8.64 -7.14
C THR A 149 -15.50 8.63 -5.87
N SER A 150 -15.41 7.57 -5.06
CA SER A 150 -16.12 7.47 -3.79
C SER A 150 -15.27 6.78 -2.73
N LEU A 151 -15.35 7.30 -1.49
CA LEU A 151 -14.77 6.68 -0.28
C LEU A 151 -15.86 6.06 0.61
N VAL A 152 -17.09 6.01 0.13
CA VAL A 152 -18.24 5.45 0.86
C VAL A 152 -18.37 3.96 0.51
N GLY A 153 -18.10 3.08 1.47
CA GLY A 153 -18.04 1.62 1.25
C GLY A 153 -19.33 0.96 0.76
N SER A 154 -20.48 1.66 0.78
CA SER A 154 -21.75 1.19 0.22
C SER A 154 -22.03 1.72 -1.18
N SER A 155 -21.15 2.56 -1.73
CA SER A 155 -21.26 3.06 -3.11
C SER A 155 -20.81 1.98 -4.10
N SER A 156 -21.47 1.89 -5.25
CA SER A 156 -20.98 1.12 -6.40
C SER A 156 -19.62 1.62 -6.88
N ASP A 157 -19.32 2.90 -6.71
CA ASP A 157 -18.08 3.53 -7.15
C ASP A 157 -17.01 3.58 -6.03
N PHE A 158 -17.13 2.71 -5.02
CA PHE A 158 -16.20 2.67 -3.89
C PHE A 158 -14.79 2.31 -4.34
N LEU A 159 -13.85 3.23 -4.15
CA LEU A 159 -12.45 3.14 -4.55
C LEU A 159 -12.21 2.97 -6.06
N HIS A 160 -13.19 3.28 -6.91
CA HIS A 160 -12.96 3.46 -8.35
C HIS A 160 -12.20 4.74 -8.61
N ILE A 161 -11.34 4.73 -9.61
CA ILE A 161 -10.54 5.91 -9.99
C ILE A 161 -11.39 6.87 -10.84
N ASN A 162 -11.26 8.17 -10.58
CA ASN A 162 -11.90 9.19 -11.38
C ASN A 162 -11.20 9.33 -12.74
N THR A 163 -11.83 8.82 -13.79
CA THR A 163 -11.30 8.73 -15.15
C THR A 163 -11.07 10.08 -15.83
N SER A 164 -11.61 11.17 -15.27
CA SER A 164 -11.45 12.53 -15.82
C SER A 164 -10.17 13.22 -15.33
N ILE A 165 -9.42 12.60 -14.42
CA ILE A 165 -8.19 13.16 -13.84
C ILE A 165 -7.01 12.30 -14.30
N ALA A 166 -5.99 12.95 -14.88
CA ALA A 166 -4.78 12.26 -15.31
C ALA A 166 -4.06 11.63 -14.13
N THR A 167 -3.60 10.36 -14.28
CA THR A 167 -3.02 9.57 -13.21
C THR A 167 -1.98 8.58 -13.74
N GLN A 168 -0.96 8.28 -12.93
CA GLN A 168 0.03 7.23 -13.18
C GLN A 168 -0.53 5.81 -12.89
N ILE A 169 -1.74 5.70 -12.33
CA ILE A 169 -2.43 4.44 -12.06
C ILE A 169 -2.84 3.78 -13.37
N GLU A 170 -3.38 4.58 -14.30
CA GLU A 170 -3.76 4.17 -15.66
C GLU A 170 -2.56 3.56 -16.39
N SER A 171 -2.70 2.30 -16.82
CA SER A 171 -1.67 1.54 -17.53
C SER A 171 -0.33 1.39 -16.78
N GLY A 172 -0.32 1.63 -15.46
CA GLY A 172 0.89 1.62 -14.62
C GLY A 172 1.27 0.24 -14.08
N GLY A 173 0.44 -0.75 -14.27
CA GLY A 173 0.63 -2.10 -13.73
C GLY A 173 1.40 -3.04 -14.66
N VAL A 174 1.55 -4.27 -14.19
CA VAL A 174 2.16 -5.39 -14.94
C VAL A 174 1.20 -6.58 -14.94
N THR A 175 1.11 -7.29 -16.05
CA THR A 175 0.25 -8.47 -16.15
C THR A 175 0.65 -9.56 -15.13
N ILE A 176 -0.35 -10.16 -14.50
CA ILE A 176 -0.18 -11.27 -13.56
C ILE A 176 -1.00 -12.45 -14.09
N SER A 177 -0.30 -13.55 -14.37
CA SER A 177 -0.95 -14.76 -14.90
C SER A 177 -2.06 -15.25 -13.98
N GLY A 178 -3.23 -15.50 -14.56
CA GLY A 178 -4.41 -15.97 -13.82
C GLY A 178 -5.27 -14.87 -13.19
N LEU A 179 -4.89 -13.58 -13.33
CA LEU A 179 -5.66 -12.43 -12.86
C LEU A 179 -6.01 -11.53 -14.06
N SER A 180 -6.99 -11.95 -14.86
CA SER A 180 -7.38 -11.32 -16.12
C SER A 180 -8.62 -10.44 -16.04
N SER A 181 -9.27 -10.39 -14.88
CA SER A 181 -10.38 -9.48 -14.60
C SER A 181 -10.14 -8.70 -13.32
N ASP A 182 -10.82 -7.58 -13.20
CA ASP A 182 -10.79 -6.74 -12.03
C ASP A 182 -11.86 -7.12 -11.00
N PHE A 183 -12.10 -6.24 -10.01
CA PHE A 183 -13.08 -6.44 -8.94
C PHE A 183 -14.53 -6.51 -9.46
N ASP A 184 -14.87 -5.74 -10.50
CA ASP A 184 -16.22 -5.64 -11.08
C ASP A 184 -16.45 -6.64 -12.19
N GLY A 185 -15.41 -7.36 -12.60
CA GLY A 185 -15.44 -8.34 -13.67
C GLY A 185 -15.02 -7.79 -15.03
N ASP A 186 -14.55 -6.54 -15.09
CA ASP A 186 -14.02 -5.96 -16.31
C ASP A 186 -12.67 -6.59 -16.68
N ALA A 187 -12.42 -6.73 -17.98
CA ALA A 187 -11.21 -7.38 -18.47
C ALA A 187 -9.99 -6.46 -18.28
N ARG A 188 -8.98 -6.94 -17.56
CA ARG A 188 -7.72 -6.20 -17.43
C ARG A 188 -6.97 -6.14 -18.76
N ASN A 189 -6.34 -4.99 -19.02
CA ASN A 189 -5.48 -4.83 -20.19
C ASN A 189 -4.40 -5.91 -20.19
N ALA A 190 -4.27 -6.61 -21.33
CA ALA A 190 -3.39 -7.77 -21.45
C ALA A 190 -1.88 -7.43 -21.42
N THR A 191 -1.51 -6.16 -21.54
CA THR A 191 -0.12 -5.71 -21.61
C THR A 191 0.22 -4.69 -20.52
N THR A 192 -0.64 -3.73 -20.28
CA THR A 192 -0.47 -2.63 -19.36
C THR A 192 -1.74 -2.44 -18.51
N PRO A 193 -2.04 -3.38 -17.59
CA PRO A 193 -3.19 -3.22 -16.71
C PRO A 193 -3.00 -2.05 -15.76
N ASP A 194 -4.07 -1.61 -15.14
CA ASP A 194 -4.04 -0.56 -14.15
C ASP A 194 -3.50 -1.04 -12.80
N ILE A 195 -3.02 -0.10 -12.00
CA ILE A 195 -2.66 -0.36 -10.60
C ILE A 195 -3.94 -0.29 -9.75
N GLY A 196 -4.14 -1.27 -8.87
CA GLY A 196 -5.30 -1.31 -7.98
C GLY A 196 -6.35 -2.33 -8.35
N ALA A 197 -7.47 -2.29 -7.62
CA ALA A 197 -8.56 -3.24 -7.77
C ALA A 197 -9.40 -2.99 -9.03
N ASP A 198 -9.47 -1.75 -9.47
CA ASP A 198 -10.25 -1.24 -10.60
C ASP A 198 -9.41 -1.25 -11.89
N GLU A 199 -9.98 -1.64 -13.01
CA GLU A 199 -9.44 -1.48 -14.36
C GLU A 199 -10.35 -0.50 -15.10
N PHE A 200 -9.81 0.60 -15.58
CA PHE A 200 -10.60 1.68 -16.13
C PHE A 200 -9.97 2.21 -17.43
N SER A 201 -10.67 3.07 -18.12
CA SER A 201 -10.14 3.78 -19.30
C SER A 201 -10.13 5.27 -18.98
N GLY A 202 -8.97 5.76 -18.63
CA GLY A 202 -8.75 7.12 -18.14
C GLY A 202 -7.68 7.87 -18.92
N ILE A 203 -7.04 8.81 -18.23
CA ILE A 203 -5.95 9.66 -18.77
C ILE A 203 -4.67 9.26 -18.07
N GLY A 204 -3.76 8.60 -18.78
CA GLY A 204 -2.40 8.31 -18.28
C GLY A 204 -1.50 9.55 -18.28
N ILE A 205 -0.42 9.52 -17.44
CA ILE A 205 0.63 10.56 -17.38
C ILE A 205 1.93 9.98 -17.93
#